data_a789e261cfd7dd9ca5165d226783f667
#
_entry.id   a789e261cfd7dd9ca5165d226783f667
#
_cell.length_a   1.000
_cell.length_b   1.000
_cell.length_c   1.000
_cell.angle_alpha   90.00
_cell.angle_beta   90.00
_cell.angle_gamma   90.00
#
_symmetry.space_group_name_H-M   'P 1'
#
loop_
_entity.id
_entity.type
_entity.pdbx_description
1 polymer ?
#
loop_
_entity_poly.entity_id
_entity_poly.type
_entity_poly.pdbx_seq_one_letter_code
_entity_poly.pdbx_strand_id
1 'polypeptide(L)'
;MSFRDLNTISLSCLSCFLAPPSIDYTDPPLESATKENVTLTCHASGLPEPTFTWITPHGTLVNATAPVRKVAEKLDDDSEVFTGKELQEDGSLLVYYTRVDDQGVYKCVATNDLGQAVGNVSLTVREGKVLLCLRL
;
A
#
# COMPACT_ATOMS: atom_id res chain seq x y z
N MET A 1 8.67 -38.36 23.29
CA MET A 1 8.94 -38.17 22.70
C MET A 1 8.72 -37.17 22.54
N SER A 2 8.67 -36.69 22.80
CA SER A 2 8.10 -35.86 22.62
C SER A 2 8.60 -34.60 22.62
N PHE A 3 9.03 -34.00 23.64
CA PHE A 3 9.40 -32.76 23.60
C PHE A 3 10.57 -32.59 22.91
N ARG A 4 11.49 -33.41 23.03
CA ARG A 4 12.58 -33.21 22.46
C ARG A 4 12.34 -33.27 21.08
N ASP A 5 11.47 -34.07 20.67
CA ASP A 5 11.19 -34.17 19.36
C ASP A 5 10.68 -32.87 18.84
N LEU A 6 9.94 -32.14 19.62
CA LEU A 6 9.44 -30.91 19.17
C LEU A 6 10.56 -29.95 18.88
N ASN A 7 11.54 -29.89 19.74
CA ASN A 7 12.61 -28.98 19.50
C ASN A 7 13.39 -29.40 18.30
N THR A 8 13.60 -30.67 18.12
CA THR A 8 14.34 -31.15 17.02
C THR A 8 13.58 -30.86 15.75
N ILE A 9 12.29 -31.06 15.81
CA ILE A 9 11.48 -30.79 14.68
C ILE A 9 11.55 -29.33 14.33
N SER A 10 11.53 -28.49 15.32
CA SER A 10 11.60 -27.08 15.06
C SER A 10 12.86 -26.74 14.33
N LEU A 11 13.98 -27.30 14.73
CA LEU A 11 15.21 -26.97 14.09
C LEU A 11 15.28 -27.59 12.73
N SER A 12 14.88 -28.82 12.58
CA SER A 12 14.99 -29.46 11.30
C SER A 12 13.94 -28.94 10.35
N CYS A 13 12.83 -28.46 10.88
CA CYS A 13 11.79 -27.94 10.07
C CYS A 13 11.78 -26.43 10.00
N LEU A 14 12.88 -25.81 10.34
CA LEU A 14 12.94 -24.41 10.21
C LEU A 14 12.59 -24.03 8.80
N SER A 15 13.04 -24.81 7.80
CA SER A 15 12.70 -24.51 6.46
C SER A 15 11.26 -24.86 6.15
N CYS A 16 10.63 -25.66 6.96
CA CYS A 16 9.23 -25.97 6.75
C CYS A 16 8.36 -24.76 7.00
N PHE A 17 8.85 -23.81 7.78
CA PHE A 17 8.05 -22.66 8.06
C PHE A 17 8.31 -21.57 7.03
N LEU A 18 9.24 -21.78 6.12
CA LEU A 18 9.46 -20.79 5.09
C LEU A 18 8.30 -20.87 4.12
N ALA A 19 7.81 -19.76 3.72
CA ALA A 19 6.65 -19.70 2.85
C ALA A 19 6.73 -18.48 1.93
N PRO A 20 6.34 -18.64 0.69
CA PRO A 20 6.29 -17.51 -0.21
C PRO A 20 5.20 -16.55 0.29
N PRO A 21 5.20 -15.33 -0.16
CA PRO A 21 4.19 -14.38 0.28
C PRO A 21 2.80 -14.78 -0.18
N SER A 22 1.81 -14.43 0.62
CA SER A 22 0.41 -14.65 0.31
C SER A 22 -0.33 -13.40 0.74
N ILE A 23 -1.17 -12.88 -0.12
CA ILE A 23 -1.94 -11.68 0.22
C ILE A 23 -3.13 -12.10 1.07
N ASP A 24 -3.19 -11.56 2.29
CA ASP A 24 -4.24 -11.90 3.22
C ASP A 24 -5.39 -10.93 3.15
N TYR A 25 -5.14 -9.71 2.75
CA TYR A 25 -6.18 -8.69 2.74
C TYR A 25 -5.79 -7.54 1.81
N THR A 26 -6.75 -7.08 1.05
CA THR A 26 -6.62 -5.80 0.34
C THR A 26 -7.92 -5.04 0.59
N ASP A 27 -7.84 -3.74 0.55
CA ASP A 27 -9.03 -2.94 0.73
C ASP A 27 -10.03 -3.19 -0.38
N PRO A 28 -11.31 -3.11 -0.08
CA PRO A 28 -12.32 -3.10 -1.12
C PRO A 28 -12.17 -1.80 -1.92
N PRO A 29 -12.86 -1.65 -3.03
CA PRO A 29 -12.74 -0.42 -3.80
C PRO A 29 -13.00 0.81 -2.94
N LEU A 30 -12.13 1.78 -3.06
CA LEU A 30 -12.18 2.98 -2.26
C LEU A 30 -12.58 4.17 -3.10
N GLU A 31 -13.24 5.12 -2.48
CA GLU A 31 -13.59 6.36 -3.12
C GLU A 31 -13.07 7.51 -2.28
N SER A 32 -12.63 8.54 -2.92
CA SER A 32 -12.10 9.73 -2.24
C SER A 32 -12.51 10.96 -3.02
N ALA A 33 -12.62 12.05 -2.34
CA ALA A 33 -12.73 13.35 -3.02
C ALA A 33 -11.32 13.84 -3.30
N THR A 34 -11.18 14.78 -4.22
CA THR A 34 -9.87 15.36 -4.48
C THR A 34 -9.37 16.12 -3.25
N LYS A 35 -8.06 16.25 -3.15
CA LYS A 35 -7.41 17.01 -2.11
C LYS A 35 -7.49 16.35 -0.74
N GLU A 36 -7.63 15.06 -0.70
CA GLU A 36 -7.65 14.31 0.55
C GLU A 36 -6.48 13.35 0.57
N ASN A 37 -6.09 12.92 1.75
CA ASN A 37 -5.07 11.89 1.89
C ASN A 37 -5.77 10.56 2.06
N VAL A 38 -5.38 9.56 1.28
CA VAL A 38 -6.03 8.27 1.29
C VAL A 38 -5.00 7.19 1.55
N THR A 39 -5.31 6.26 2.42
CA THR A 39 -4.43 5.13 2.69
C THR A 39 -4.99 3.88 2.03
N LEU A 40 -4.16 3.21 1.26
CA LEU A 40 -4.51 1.94 0.64
C LEU A 40 -3.84 0.84 1.42
N THR A 41 -4.59 -0.14 1.85
CA THR A 41 -4.09 -1.17 2.74
C THR A 41 -3.95 -2.50 2.02
N CYS A 42 -2.86 -3.18 2.30
CA CYS A 42 -2.59 -4.50 1.79
C CYS A 42 -1.81 -5.24 2.85
N HIS A 43 -2.25 -6.42 3.22
CA HIS A 43 -1.55 -7.23 4.19
C HIS A 43 -1.13 -8.53 3.54
N ALA A 44 0.04 -8.99 3.87
CA ALA A 44 0.56 -10.25 3.35
C ALA A 44 1.30 -10.98 4.44
N SER A 45 1.33 -12.29 4.33
CA SER A 45 2.10 -13.12 5.24
C SER A 45 3.11 -13.91 4.44
N GLY A 46 4.13 -14.40 5.08
CA GLY A 46 5.17 -15.20 4.47
C GLY A 46 6.36 -15.23 5.39
N LEU A 47 7.28 -16.15 5.14
CA LEU A 47 8.52 -16.24 5.89
C LEU A 47 9.64 -16.52 4.93
N PRO A 48 10.65 -15.68 4.87
CA PRO A 48 10.82 -14.46 5.66
C PRO A 48 9.73 -13.44 5.42
N GLU A 49 9.60 -12.49 6.34
CA GLU A 49 8.53 -11.51 6.25
C GLU A 49 8.65 -10.75 4.95
N PRO A 50 7.56 -10.62 4.19
CA PRO A 50 7.66 -9.97 2.88
C PRO A 50 7.87 -8.47 2.98
N THR A 51 8.50 -7.91 1.97
CA THR A 51 8.58 -6.47 1.82
C THR A 51 7.59 -6.06 0.75
N PHE A 52 7.16 -4.82 0.79
CA PHE A 52 6.13 -4.34 -0.10
C PHE A 52 6.65 -3.32 -1.10
N THR A 53 6.12 -3.39 -2.29
CA THR A 53 6.28 -2.37 -3.31
C THR A 53 4.91 -2.14 -3.92
N TRP A 54 4.56 -0.90 -4.13
CA TRP A 54 3.29 -0.60 -4.77
C TRP A 54 3.55 -0.12 -6.19
N ILE A 55 2.66 -0.48 -7.10
CA ILE A 55 2.73 -0.01 -8.47
C ILE A 55 1.47 0.82 -8.70
N THR A 56 1.66 2.05 -9.09
CA THR A 56 0.53 2.98 -9.28
C THR A 56 -0.14 2.71 -10.62
N PRO A 57 -1.33 3.25 -10.84
CA PRO A 57 -1.99 3.08 -12.13
C PRO A 57 -1.17 3.56 -13.31
N HIS A 58 -0.22 4.47 -13.07
CA HIS A 58 0.62 4.98 -14.13
C HIS A 58 1.92 4.18 -14.28
N GLY A 59 2.09 3.13 -13.51
CA GLY A 59 3.27 2.28 -13.60
C GLY A 59 4.44 2.70 -12.75
N THR A 60 4.28 3.71 -11.91
CA THR A 60 5.37 4.15 -11.04
C THR A 60 5.50 3.23 -9.85
N LEU A 61 6.73 2.92 -9.48
CA LEU A 61 6.99 2.09 -8.32
C LEU A 61 7.18 2.95 -7.08
N VAL A 62 6.59 2.53 -5.98
CA VAL A 62 6.74 3.20 -4.70
C VAL A 62 7.20 2.16 -3.69
N ASN A 63 8.37 2.36 -3.12
CA ASN A 63 8.88 1.43 -2.12
C ASN A 63 9.60 2.22 -1.02
N ALA A 64 10.15 1.53 -0.07
CA ALA A 64 10.74 2.18 1.09
C ALA A 64 11.91 3.10 0.74
N THR A 65 12.59 2.82 -0.37
CA THR A 65 13.77 3.60 -0.72
C THR A 65 13.46 4.69 -1.73
N ALA A 66 12.25 4.74 -2.23
CA ALA A 66 11.90 5.72 -3.24
C ALA A 66 10.49 6.24 -3.03
N PRO A 67 10.28 6.99 -1.94
CA PRO A 67 8.99 7.58 -1.73
C PRO A 67 8.82 8.70 -2.74
N VAL A 68 7.62 8.86 -3.24
CA VAL A 68 7.35 9.87 -4.22
C VAL A 68 6.42 10.89 -3.60
N ARG A 69 7.00 11.90 -2.99
CA ARG A 69 6.25 12.95 -2.32
C ARG A 69 6.83 14.30 -2.70
N LYS A 70 6.02 15.21 -3.09
CA LYS A 70 6.47 16.53 -3.47
C LYS A 70 5.53 17.58 -2.89
N VAL A 71 6.03 18.79 -2.72
CA VAL A 71 5.20 19.88 -2.29
C VAL A 71 4.33 20.25 -3.48
N ALA A 72 3.02 20.18 -3.31
CA ALA A 72 2.08 20.48 -4.38
C ALA A 72 1.82 21.97 -4.48
N GLU A 73 1.62 22.62 -3.34
CA GLU A 73 1.32 24.04 -3.36
C GLU A 73 1.57 24.60 -2.00
N LYS A 74 1.73 25.90 -1.95
CA LYS A 74 1.93 26.59 -0.74
C LYS A 74 0.68 27.42 -0.53
N LEU A 75 0.10 27.30 0.64
CA LEU A 75 -1.15 27.98 0.93
C LEU A 75 -0.89 29.37 1.44
N ASP A 76 -1.94 30.17 1.50
CA ASP A 76 -1.83 31.56 1.91
C ASP A 76 -1.29 31.71 3.33
N ASP A 77 -1.48 30.72 4.18
CA ASP A 77 -1.01 30.80 5.55
C ASP A 77 0.40 30.22 5.67
N ASP A 78 1.09 30.05 4.55
CA ASP A 78 2.43 29.53 4.53
C ASP A 78 2.53 28.04 4.83
N SER A 79 1.44 27.33 4.96
CA SER A 79 1.51 25.90 5.11
C SER A 79 1.70 25.30 3.72
N GLU A 80 2.24 24.09 3.68
CA GLU A 80 2.50 23.43 2.42
C GLU A 80 1.64 22.20 2.30
N VAL A 81 1.16 21.94 1.10
CA VAL A 81 0.38 20.76 0.82
C VAL A 81 1.27 19.84 0.03
N PHE A 82 1.36 18.60 0.49
CA PHE A 82 2.19 17.62 -0.20
C PHE A 82 1.33 16.77 -1.13
N THR A 83 1.91 16.37 -2.23
CA THR A 83 1.27 15.44 -3.14
C THR A 83 2.25 14.31 -3.33
N GLY A 84 1.78 13.17 -3.84
CA GLY A 84 2.63 12.04 -4.09
C GLY A 84 2.21 10.85 -3.27
N LYS A 85 3.10 9.89 -3.17
CA LYS A 85 2.78 8.62 -2.55
C LYS A 85 3.92 8.17 -1.69
N GLU A 86 3.59 7.49 -0.60
CA GLU A 86 4.62 7.05 0.32
C GLU A 86 4.27 5.70 0.92
N LEU A 87 5.22 4.79 0.93
CA LEU A 87 5.03 3.49 1.56
C LEU A 87 5.14 3.67 3.07
N GLN A 88 4.17 3.15 3.79
CA GLN A 88 4.16 3.22 5.23
C GLN A 88 4.84 2.00 5.83
N GLU A 89 5.15 2.06 7.11
CA GLU A 89 5.86 0.97 7.75
C GLU A 89 5.08 -0.32 7.75
N ASP A 90 3.80 -0.26 7.77
CA ASP A 90 2.97 -1.46 7.81
C ASP A 90 2.68 -2.01 6.40
N GLY A 91 3.31 -1.45 5.38
CA GLY A 91 3.10 -1.91 4.02
C GLY A 91 1.99 -1.19 3.28
N SER A 92 1.24 -0.33 3.94
CA SER A 92 0.18 0.40 3.27
C SER A 92 0.76 1.55 2.44
N LEU A 93 -0.02 2.05 1.49
CA LEU A 93 0.40 3.15 0.65
C LEU A 93 -0.42 4.38 1.00
N LEU A 94 0.24 5.47 1.30
CA LEU A 94 -0.44 6.73 1.56
C LEU A 94 -0.35 7.58 0.31
N VAL A 95 -1.51 7.99 -0.20
CA VAL A 95 -1.60 8.87 -1.35
C VAL A 95 -1.98 10.24 -0.83
N TYR A 96 -1.10 11.19 -1.01
CA TYR A 96 -1.32 12.53 -0.49
C TYR A 96 -2.07 13.40 -1.48
N TYR A 97 -3.03 14.15 -0.98
CA TYR A 97 -3.69 15.21 -1.75
C TYR A 97 -4.14 14.68 -3.10
N THR A 98 -5.06 13.78 -3.08
CA THR A 98 -5.48 13.07 -4.26
C THR A 98 -5.98 13.98 -5.37
N ARG A 99 -5.77 13.54 -6.59
CA ARG A 99 -6.27 14.21 -7.75
C ARG A 99 -7.00 13.17 -8.58
N VAL A 100 -7.81 13.61 -9.51
CA VAL A 100 -8.53 12.70 -10.37
C VAL A 100 -7.56 11.77 -11.10
N ASP A 101 -6.35 12.24 -11.41
CA ASP A 101 -5.36 11.42 -12.06
C ASP A 101 -4.85 10.28 -11.21
N ASP A 102 -5.07 10.32 -9.91
CA ASP A 102 -4.61 9.27 -9.02
C ASP A 102 -5.54 8.06 -9.04
N GLN A 103 -6.68 8.15 -9.67
CA GLN A 103 -7.60 7.02 -9.65
C GLN A 103 -7.12 5.90 -10.55
N GLY A 104 -7.50 4.70 -10.22
CA GLY A 104 -7.14 3.53 -10.98
C GLY A 104 -6.85 2.37 -10.05
N VAL A 105 -6.21 1.34 -10.57
CA VAL A 105 -5.90 0.16 -9.80
C VAL A 105 -4.45 0.23 -9.36
N TYR A 106 -4.25 0.14 -8.04
CA TYR A 106 -2.92 0.11 -7.45
C TYR A 106 -2.60 -1.34 -7.13
N LYS A 107 -1.40 -1.77 -7.42
CA LYS A 107 -0.98 -3.13 -7.14
C LYS A 107 0.00 -3.15 -6.00
N CYS A 108 -0.27 -4.00 -5.02
CA CYS A 108 0.62 -4.18 -3.89
C CYS A 108 1.38 -5.46 -4.17
N VAL A 109 2.68 -5.41 -4.20
CA VAL A 109 3.52 -6.58 -4.46
C VAL A 109 4.29 -6.91 -3.21
N ALA A 110 4.02 -8.08 -2.65
CA ALA A 110 4.72 -8.56 -1.47
C ALA A 110 5.75 -9.57 -1.92
N THR A 111 6.99 -9.40 -1.51
CA THR A 111 8.10 -10.21 -1.99
C THR A 111 8.95 -10.71 -0.85
N ASN A 112 9.34 -11.97 -0.90
CA ASN A 112 10.41 -12.49 -0.05
C ASN A 112 11.30 -13.37 -0.93
N ASP A 113 12.26 -14.07 -0.30
CA ASP A 113 13.18 -14.90 -1.06
C ASP A 113 12.52 -16.04 -1.81
N LEU A 114 11.30 -16.36 -1.45
CA LEU A 114 10.64 -17.52 -2.04
C LEU A 114 9.65 -17.15 -3.13
N GLY A 115 9.38 -15.87 -3.32
CA GLY A 115 8.47 -15.48 -4.40
C GLY A 115 7.77 -14.17 -4.15
N GLN A 116 6.71 -13.96 -4.87
CA GLN A 116 5.94 -12.74 -4.82
C GLN A 116 4.45 -13.04 -4.83
N ALA A 117 3.68 -12.14 -4.27
CA ALA A 117 2.22 -12.18 -4.37
C ALA A 117 1.76 -10.77 -4.69
N VAL A 118 0.68 -10.64 -5.44
CA VAL A 118 0.18 -9.34 -5.88
C VAL A 118 -1.28 -9.20 -5.48
N GLY A 119 -1.60 -8.06 -4.89
CA GLY A 119 -2.97 -7.70 -4.59
C GLY A 119 -3.33 -6.42 -5.31
N ASN A 120 -4.59 -6.18 -5.51
CA ASN A 120 -5.05 -4.99 -6.20
C ASN A 120 -6.00 -4.19 -5.31
N VAL A 121 -5.85 -2.87 -5.32
CA VAL A 121 -6.75 -1.98 -4.61
C VAL A 121 -7.19 -0.93 -5.62
N SER A 122 -8.48 -0.77 -5.80
CA SER A 122 -9.02 0.22 -6.72
C SER A 122 -9.31 1.51 -5.99
N LEU A 123 -8.92 2.62 -6.55
CA LEU A 123 -9.20 3.93 -5.98
C LEU A 123 -9.92 4.76 -7.03
N THR A 124 -11.04 5.34 -6.65
CA THR A 124 -11.77 6.29 -7.48
C THR A 124 -11.67 7.65 -6.80
N VAL A 125 -11.32 8.68 -7.54
CA VAL A 125 -11.19 10.02 -7.00
C VAL A 125 -12.17 10.92 -7.75
N ARG A 126 -13.03 11.61 -6.98
CA ARG A 126 -14.02 12.47 -7.60
C ARG A 126 -13.77 13.89 -7.17
N GLU A 127 -14.08 14.82 -8.02
CA GLU A 127 -13.95 16.17 -7.66
C GLU A 127 -15.03 16.47 -6.76
N GLY A 128 -14.73 17.04 -5.74
CA GLY A 128 -15.53 17.20 -4.80
C GLY A 128 -16.52 17.97 -4.77
N LYS A 129 -17.17 18.25 -4.09
CA LYS A 129 -17.96 18.83 -3.76
C LYS A 129 -18.53 19.86 -4.26
N VAL A 130 -18.05 20.37 -4.80
CA VAL A 130 -18.39 21.47 -5.27
C VAL A 130 -19.68 21.45 -5.79
N LEU A 131 -20.09 20.52 -6.34
CA LEU A 131 -21.18 20.57 -6.92
C LEU A 131 -22.26 20.74 -6.23
N LEU A 132 -22.27 20.31 -5.17
CA LEU A 132 -23.33 20.46 -4.49
C LEU A 132 -23.91 21.64 -4.47
N CYS A 133 -23.22 22.53 -4.37
CA CYS A 133 -23.74 23.76 -4.20
C CYS A 133 -24.47 24.17 -5.27
N LEU A 134 -24.20 23.70 -6.28
CA LEU A 134 -24.74 24.21 -7.30
C LEU A 134 -26.02 23.90 -7.46
N ARG A 135 -26.41 23.04 -7.03
CA ARG A 135 -27.52 22.71 -7.28
C ARG A 135 -28.40 23.27 -6.73
N LEU A 136 -28.42 23.74 -6.20
CA LEU A 136 -29.31 24.34 -5.59
C LEU A 136 -29.82 25.23 -5.97
#